data_643988d3cbe1f52f47b358d4017ca3c1
#
_entry.id   643988d3cbe1f52f47b358d4017ca3c1
#
_cell.length_a   1.000
_cell.length_b   1.000
_cell.length_c   1.000
_cell.angle_alpha   90.00
_cell.angle_beta   90.00
_cell.angle_gamma   90.00
#
_symmetry.space_group_name_H-M   'P 1'
#
loop_
_entity.id
_entity.type
_entity.pdbx_description
1 polymer ?
#
loop_
_entity_poly.entity_id
_entity_poly.type
_entity_poly.pdbx_seq_one_letter_code
_entity_poly.pdbx_strand_id
1 'polypeptide(L)'
;KRSRTTRSTSFTRISWACDSLLGDRRSAQPSEHRPLFILGNFRSGTTFLYRTLAKDTENFAAMKTWEIYLAPTRIQRMLYRGILAVDAAFGAPILRALRRFDSEQLGAVEFHKVGLWEAEEDEGLLLYPWAGLFVWFFFPYRHAVRDFIRYDERVTPRLRRRLDRYYAACIEKHLASHPESRYYLAKNPSFCGKVQMLRRLYPNARFVFLQRDPVAQFRSQMSWLAFAWDYFADPMERYPFQRFA
;
A
#
# COMPACT_ATOMS: atom_id res chain seq x y z
N LYS A 1 -0.17 28.50 1.47
CA LYS A 1 0.31 27.10 1.22
C LYS A 1 -0.82 26.03 1.22
N ARG A 2 -2.10 26.44 1.27
CA ARG A 2 -3.27 25.52 1.27
C ARG A 2 -3.67 24.93 -0.10
N SER A 3 -3.04 25.31 -1.21
CA SER A 3 -3.63 25.05 -2.54
C SER A 3 -3.13 23.80 -3.27
N ARG A 4 -2.02 23.19 -2.88
CA ARG A 4 -1.48 22.01 -3.63
C ARG A 4 -2.03 20.67 -3.15
N THR A 5 -2.25 20.51 -1.85
CA THR A 5 -2.82 19.26 -1.27
C THR A 5 -4.29 19.07 -1.62
N THR A 6 -5.05 20.17 -1.79
CA THR A 6 -6.47 20.13 -2.14
C THR A 6 -6.74 19.64 -3.57
N ARG A 7 -5.84 19.87 -4.52
CA ARG A 7 -6.05 19.48 -5.93
C ARG A 7 -5.88 17.97 -6.15
N SER A 8 -4.89 17.34 -5.53
CA SER A 8 -4.68 15.88 -5.66
C SER A 8 -5.84 15.08 -5.05
N THR A 9 -6.32 15.49 -3.87
CA THR A 9 -7.49 14.88 -3.23
C THR A 9 -8.78 15.07 -4.01
N SER A 10 -8.95 16.22 -4.69
CA SER A 10 -10.14 16.49 -5.53
C SER A 10 -10.16 15.59 -6.76
N PHE A 11 -9.05 15.44 -7.48
CA PHE A 11 -8.96 14.56 -8.64
C PHE A 11 -9.26 13.11 -8.28
N THR A 12 -8.67 12.60 -7.19
CA THR A 12 -8.95 11.26 -6.71
C THR A 12 -10.42 11.08 -6.31
N ARG A 13 -11.03 12.08 -5.65
CA ARG A 13 -12.47 12.05 -5.29
C ARG A 13 -13.38 12.03 -6.50
N ILE A 14 -13.08 12.83 -7.52
CA ILE A 14 -13.83 12.84 -8.80
C ILE A 14 -13.67 11.48 -9.48
N SER A 15 -12.46 10.97 -9.60
CA SER A 15 -12.20 9.65 -10.19
C SER A 15 -12.93 8.52 -9.43
N TRP A 16 -13.04 8.60 -8.11
CA TRP A 16 -13.83 7.67 -7.31
C TRP A 16 -15.33 7.75 -7.62
N ALA A 17 -15.87 8.96 -7.73
CA ALA A 17 -17.27 9.18 -8.10
C ALA A 17 -17.56 8.65 -9.51
N CYS A 18 -16.67 8.94 -10.47
CA CYS A 18 -16.80 8.45 -11.84
C CYS A 18 -16.69 6.92 -11.93
N ASP A 19 -15.74 6.30 -11.21
CA ASP A 19 -15.66 4.83 -11.11
C ASP A 19 -16.97 4.22 -10.59
N SER A 20 -17.61 4.89 -9.63
CA SER A 20 -18.89 4.41 -9.08
C SER A 20 -20.06 4.56 -10.08
N LEU A 21 -20.01 5.59 -10.93
CA LEU A 21 -21.01 5.84 -11.98
C LEU A 21 -20.85 4.91 -13.19
N LEU A 22 -19.61 4.54 -13.52
CA LEU A 22 -19.34 3.58 -14.61
C LEU A 22 -19.82 2.16 -14.30
N GLY A 23 -20.38 1.96 -13.12
CA GLY A 23 -21.10 0.77 -12.71
C GLY A 23 -20.22 -0.45 -12.70
N ASP A 24 -19.72 -0.79 -11.56
CA ASP A 24 -19.02 -2.06 -11.32
C ASP A 24 -20.05 -3.21 -11.24
N ARG A 25 -20.81 -3.41 -12.37
CA ARG A 25 -21.83 -4.47 -12.48
C ARG A 25 -21.24 -5.88 -12.44
N ARG A 26 -19.92 -6.01 -12.37
CA ARG A 26 -19.17 -7.29 -12.27
C ARG A 26 -18.32 -7.38 -11.01
N SER A 27 -18.48 -6.48 -10.07
CA SER A 27 -17.81 -6.61 -8.78
C SER A 27 -18.42 -7.82 -8.07
N ALA A 28 -17.71 -8.94 -8.09
CA ALA A 28 -17.98 -10.02 -7.17
C ALA A 28 -17.99 -9.44 -5.74
N GLN A 29 -18.89 -9.92 -4.88
CA GLN A 29 -18.89 -9.41 -3.52
C GLN A 29 -17.52 -9.70 -2.88
N PRO A 30 -16.98 -8.81 -2.01
CA PRO A 30 -15.69 -9.05 -1.34
C PRO A 30 -15.59 -10.44 -0.72
N SER A 31 -16.70 -10.99 -0.24
CA SER A 31 -16.81 -12.33 0.32
C SER A 31 -16.51 -13.47 -0.68
N GLU A 32 -16.62 -13.24 -1.98
CA GLU A 32 -16.34 -14.24 -3.02
C GLU A 32 -14.85 -14.33 -3.36
N HIS A 33 -14.09 -13.28 -3.10
CA HIS A 33 -12.66 -13.29 -3.30
C HIS A 33 -11.93 -14.18 -2.28
N ARG A 34 -10.83 -14.76 -2.72
CA ARG A 34 -9.96 -15.59 -1.87
C ARG A 34 -8.57 -14.95 -1.77
N PRO A 35 -8.43 -13.79 -1.12
CA PRO A 35 -7.14 -13.15 -1.01
C PRO A 35 -6.17 -13.96 -0.16
N LEU A 36 -4.88 -13.82 -0.48
CA LEU A 36 -3.77 -14.29 0.33
C LEU A 36 -3.11 -13.10 1.01
N PHE A 37 -3.19 -13.05 2.33
CA PHE A 37 -2.55 -12.04 3.15
C PHE A 37 -1.30 -12.59 3.83
N ILE A 38 -0.16 -11.92 3.58
CA ILE A 38 1.11 -12.23 4.24
C ILE A 38 1.25 -11.31 5.44
N LEU A 39 1.31 -11.92 6.61
CA LEU A 39 1.47 -11.26 7.90
C LEU A 39 2.86 -11.53 8.46
N GLY A 40 3.27 -10.71 9.37
CA GLY A 40 4.52 -10.83 10.11
C GLY A 40 5.01 -9.48 10.54
N ASN A 41 5.84 -9.45 11.55
CA ASN A 41 6.48 -8.22 11.98
C ASN A 41 7.40 -7.66 10.88
N PHE A 42 7.70 -6.38 10.97
CA PHE A 42 8.76 -5.80 10.15
C PHE A 42 10.03 -6.64 10.21
N ARG A 43 10.75 -6.76 9.10
CA ARG A 43 12.04 -7.47 9.00
C ARG A 43 11.96 -9.01 9.21
N SER A 44 10.78 -9.60 9.04
CA SER A 44 10.60 -11.07 9.12
C SER A 44 10.73 -11.79 7.78
N GLY A 45 11.12 -11.12 6.70
CA GLY A 45 11.24 -11.72 5.36
C GLY A 45 9.94 -11.67 4.54
N THR A 46 8.89 -11.05 5.04
CA THR A 46 7.59 -10.94 4.37
C THR A 46 7.69 -10.30 2.98
N THR A 47 8.55 -9.28 2.80
CA THR A 47 8.76 -8.64 1.49
C THR A 47 9.35 -9.59 0.47
N PHE A 48 10.29 -10.45 0.86
CA PHE A 48 10.88 -11.43 -0.03
C PHE A 48 9.84 -12.44 -0.52
N LEU A 49 9.08 -13.03 0.39
CA LEU A 49 7.99 -13.95 0.04
C LEU A 49 6.96 -13.28 -0.85
N TYR A 50 6.51 -12.08 -0.49
CA TYR A 50 5.52 -11.30 -1.24
C TYR A 50 5.96 -11.07 -2.69
N ARG A 51 7.17 -10.53 -2.89
CA ARG A 51 7.70 -10.25 -4.22
C ARG A 51 7.97 -11.52 -5.03
N THR A 52 8.30 -12.62 -4.37
CA THR A 52 8.46 -13.92 -5.04
C THR A 52 7.13 -14.42 -5.58
N LEU A 53 6.08 -14.39 -4.77
CA LEU A 53 4.73 -14.79 -5.18
C LEU A 53 4.12 -13.83 -6.21
N ALA A 54 4.38 -12.54 -6.10
CA ALA A 54 3.87 -11.52 -7.02
C ALA A 54 4.41 -11.65 -8.47
N LYS A 55 5.45 -12.46 -8.70
CA LYS A 55 5.93 -12.79 -10.05
C LYS A 55 4.98 -13.71 -10.81
N ASP A 56 4.21 -14.49 -10.09
CA ASP A 56 3.18 -15.37 -10.66
C ASP A 56 1.88 -14.55 -10.88
N THR A 57 1.86 -13.79 -11.96
CA THR A 57 0.76 -12.90 -12.31
C THR A 57 -0.50 -13.62 -12.77
N GLU A 58 -0.41 -14.88 -13.15
CA GLU A 58 -1.57 -15.71 -13.51
C GLU A 58 -2.40 -16.07 -12.27
N ASN A 59 -1.72 -16.28 -11.14
CA ASN A 59 -2.39 -16.62 -9.90
C ASN A 59 -2.64 -15.40 -9.01
N PHE A 60 -1.73 -14.41 -8.99
CA PHE A 60 -1.74 -13.35 -8.01
C PHE A 60 -1.82 -11.94 -8.61
N ALA A 61 -2.83 -11.18 -8.19
CA ALA A 61 -2.91 -9.74 -8.38
C ALA A 61 -2.30 -9.03 -7.17
N ALA A 62 -1.05 -8.58 -7.29
CA ALA A 62 -0.37 -7.77 -6.29
C ALA A 62 -0.35 -6.30 -6.72
N MET A 63 -0.66 -5.37 -5.81
CA MET A 63 -0.61 -3.95 -6.13
C MET A 63 0.83 -3.47 -6.30
N LYS A 64 1.07 -2.69 -7.34
CA LYS A 64 2.35 -2.02 -7.61
C LYS A 64 2.38 -0.63 -7.00
N THR A 65 3.56 -0.13 -6.73
CA THR A 65 3.76 1.21 -6.16
C THR A 65 2.97 2.29 -6.89
N TRP A 66 3.02 2.33 -8.24
CA TRP A 66 2.28 3.32 -9.03
C TRP A 66 0.75 3.18 -8.90
N GLU A 67 0.24 1.96 -8.74
CA GLU A 67 -1.19 1.71 -8.56
C GLU A 67 -1.70 2.20 -7.21
N ILE A 68 -0.87 2.07 -6.18
CA ILE A 68 -1.20 2.52 -4.82
C ILE A 68 -1.17 4.05 -4.74
N TYR A 69 -0.08 4.67 -5.20
CA TYR A 69 0.16 6.09 -4.93
C TYR A 69 -0.29 7.03 -6.04
N LEU A 70 -0.34 6.58 -7.30
CA LEU A 70 -0.70 7.42 -8.43
C LEU A 70 -2.06 7.09 -9.02
N ALA A 71 -2.46 5.81 -9.00
CA ALA A 71 -3.66 5.33 -9.66
C ALA A 71 -4.50 4.37 -8.80
N PRO A 72 -5.00 4.80 -7.63
CA PRO A 72 -5.82 3.97 -6.77
C PRO A 72 -7.20 3.66 -7.39
N THR A 73 -7.62 4.39 -8.42
CA THR A 73 -8.90 4.18 -9.10
C THR A 73 -8.72 3.56 -10.48
N ARG A 74 -9.76 2.87 -10.95
CA ARG A 74 -9.77 2.23 -12.27
C ARG A 74 -9.60 3.24 -13.42
N ILE A 75 -10.29 4.38 -13.33
CA ILE A 75 -10.18 5.46 -14.32
C ILE A 75 -8.76 5.99 -14.41
N GLN A 76 -8.11 6.23 -13.28
CA GLN A 76 -6.71 6.69 -13.27
C GLN A 76 -5.79 5.67 -13.96
N ARG A 77 -5.97 4.38 -13.70
CA ARG A 77 -5.19 3.30 -14.35
C ARG A 77 -5.43 3.28 -15.85
N MET A 78 -6.69 3.38 -16.29
CA MET A 78 -7.01 3.46 -17.71
C MET A 78 -6.39 4.68 -18.37
N LEU A 79 -6.47 5.85 -17.73
CA LEU A 79 -5.86 7.08 -18.23
C LEU A 79 -4.34 6.94 -18.39
N TYR A 80 -3.65 6.45 -17.37
CA TYR A 80 -2.18 6.27 -17.44
C TYR A 80 -1.78 5.22 -18.46
N ARG A 81 -2.52 4.11 -18.57
CA ARG A 81 -2.30 3.11 -19.63
C ARG A 81 -2.50 3.72 -21.02
N GLY A 82 -3.53 4.54 -21.20
CA GLY A 82 -3.79 5.27 -22.45
C GLY A 82 -2.67 6.24 -22.79
N ILE A 83 -2.20 7.03 -21.84
CA ILE A 83 -1.06 7.94 -22.02
C ILE A 83 0.19 7.17 -22.44
N LEU A 84 0.51 6.06 -21.76
CA LEU A 84 1.68 5.24 -22.10
C LEU A 84 1.52 4.53 -23.45
N ALA A 85 0.32 4.16 -23.85
CA ALA A 85 0.07 3.60 -25.18
C ALA A 85 0.32 4.63 -26.31
N VAL A 86 -0.13 5.88 -26.10
CA VAL A 86 0.18 6.99 -27.01
C VAL A 86 1.68 7.29 -27.00
N ASP A 87 2.31 7.35 -25.84
CA ASP A 87 3.76 7.56 -25.67
C ASP A 87 4.59 6.52 -26.46
N ALA A 88 4.14 5.27 -26.46
CA ALA A 88 4.79 4.19 -27.19
C ALA A 88 4.81 4.44 -28.71
N ALA A 89 3.75 5.03 -29.29
CA ALA A 89 3.67 5.39 -30.69
C ALA A 89 4.70 6.49 -31.10
N PHE A 90 5.13 7.29 -30.11
CA PHE A 90 6.16 8.34 -30.29
C PHE A 90 7.54 7.92 -29.77
N GLY A 91 7.80 6.61 -29.64
CA GLY A 91 9.09 6.08 -29.19
C GLY A 91 9.28 6.08 -27.68
N ALA A 92 8.22 6.19 -26.90
CA ALA A 92 8.16 6.03 -25.45
C ALA A 92 9.08 7.00 -24.65
N PRO A 93 9.12 8.32 -24.93
CA PRO A 93 9.96 9.25 -24.16
C PRO A 93 9.54 9.37 -22.69
N ILE A 94 8.23 9.37 -22.41
CA ILE A 94 7.70 9.46 -21.03
C ILE A 94 8.08 8.20 -20.24
N LEU A 95 7.86 7.03 -20.83
CA LEU A 95 8.20 5.76 -20.16
C LEU A 95 9.70 5.66 -19.89
N ARG A 96 10.57 6.12 -20.80
CA ARG A 96 12.03 6.15 -20.58
C ARG A 96 12.39 7.10 -19.44
N ALA A 97 11.80 8.29 -19.40
CA ALA A 97 12.03 9.23 -18.31
C ALA A 97 11.57 8.67 -16.95
N LEU A 98 10.41 8.00 -16.91
CA LEU A 98 9.92 7.35 -15.70
C LEU A 98 10.83 6.20 -15.24
N ARG A 99 11.33 5.37 -16.16
CA ARG A 99 12.27 4.28 -15.83
C ARG A 99 13.59 4.82 -15.32
N ARG A 100 14.09 5.91 -15.91
CA ARG A 100 15.29 6.57 -15.43
C ARG A 100 15.10 7.12 -14.02
N PHE A 101 14.01 7.84 -13.78
CA PHE A 101 13.65 8.32 -12.44
C PHE A 101 13.55 7.17 -11.43
N ASP A 102 12.91 6.07 -11.80
CA ASP A 102 12.75 4.87 -10.96
C ASP A 102 14.11 4.29 -10.56
N SER A 103 15.02 4.14 -11.52
CA SER A 103 16.36 3.58 -11.26
C SER A 103 17.26 4.53 -10.45
N GLU A 104 17.21 5.84 -10.71
CA GLU A 104 18.11 6.83 -10.09
C GLU A 104 17.63 7.27 -8.70
N GLN A 105 16.31 7.38 -8.49
CA GLN A 105 15.76 7.96 -7.27
C GLN A 105 15.16 6.92 -6.32
N LEU A 106 14.46 5.93 -6.84
CA LEU A 106 13.79 4.92 -6.02
C LEU A 106 14.64 3.67 -5.83
N GLY A 107 15.39 3.26 -6.85
CA GLY A 107 16.28 2.11 -6.80
C GLY A 107 17.54 2.31 -5.95
N ALA A 108 17.91 3.55 -5.65
CA ALA A 108 19.09 3.90 -4.86
C ALA A 108 18.96 3.66 -3.36
N VAL A 109 17.75 3.35 -2.87
CA VAL A 109 17.51 3.09 -1.44
C VAL A 109 17.96 1.66 -1.11
N GLU A 110 19.17 1.49 -0.60
CA GLU A 110 19.78 0.16 -0.33
C GLU A 110 18.96 -0.74 0.59
N PHE A 111 18.29 -0.17 1.61
CA PHE A 111 17.56 -0.93 2.62
C PHE A 111 16.14 -1.35 2.20
N HIS A 112 15.56 -0.67 1.22
CA HIS A 112 14.23 -0.98 0.70
C HIS A 112 14.13 -0.55 -0.75
N LYS A 113 14.40 -1.48 -1.66
CA LYS A 113 14.19 -1.21 -3.09
C LYS A 113 12.71 -0.91 -3.32
N VAL A 114 12.39 0.36 -3.48
CA VAL A 114 11.08 0.82 -3.93
C VAL A 114 11.19 1.06 -5.42
N GLY A 115 10.30 0.47 -6.21
CA GLY A 115 10.22 0.72 -7.63
C GLY A 115 8.78 0.98 -8.04
N LEU A 116 8.54 1.85 -9.02
CA LEU A 116 7.19 2.17 -9.48
C LEU A 116 6.42 0.94 -9.93
N TRP A 117 7.09 -0.03 -10.52
CA TRP A 117 6.50 -1.26 -11.05
C TRP A 117 6.63 -2.46 -10.11
N GLU A 118 7.29 -2.29 -8.98
CA GLU A 118 7.43 -3.34 -7.98
C GLU A 118 6.16 -3.50 -7.16
N ALA A 119 5.90 -4.75 -6.74
CA ALA A 119 4.83 -5.05 -5.80
C ALA A 119 5.14 -4.42 -4.44
N GLU A 120 4.18 -3.63 -3.90
CA GLU A 120 4.37 -2.83 -2.71
C GLU A 120 3.20 -2.98 -1.71
N GLU A 121 3.43 -2.58 -0.48
CA GLU A 121 2.48 -2.69 0.62
C GLU A 121 1.23 -1.83 0.38
N ASP A 122 0.07 -2.46 0.38
CA ASP A 122 -1.21 -1.79 0.18
C ASP A 122 -1.63 -0.90 1.36
N GLU A 123 -0.87 -0.86 2.44
CA GLU A 123 -0.99 0.14 3.51
C GLU A 123 -0.92 1.57 2.96
N GLY A 124 -0.21 1.77 1.85
CA GLY A 124 -0.14 3.05 1.14
C GLY A 124 -1.51 3.59 0.74
N LEU A 125 -2.50 2.74 0.48
CA LEU A 125 -3.88 3.16 0.22
C LEU A 125 -4.48 3.94 1.41
N LEU A 126 -4.11 3.57 2.62
CA LEU A 126 -4.62 4.21 3.83
C LEU A 126 -4.00 5.59 4.11
N LEU A 127 -3.01 6.01 3.33
CA LEU A 127 -2.52 7.41 3.37
C LEU A 127 -3.56 8.40 2.84
N TYR A 128 -4.42 8.01 1.90
CA TYR A 128 -5.46 8.90 1.39
C TYR A 128 -6.47 9.35 2.45
N PRO A 129 -7.00 8.47 3.31
CA PRO A 129 -7.82 8.84 4.45
C PRO A 129 -7.01 9.22 5.70
N TRP A 130 -5.68 9.28 5.66
CA TRP A 130 -4.78 9.53 6.80
C TRP A 130 -5.01 8.55 7.96
N ALA A 131 -5.15 7.27 7.64
CA ALA A 131 -5.60 6.25 8.58
C ALA A 131 -4.73 4.98 8.58
N GLY A 132 -3.47 5.09 8.26
CA GLY A 132 -2.55 3.96 8.17
C GLY A 132 -1.27 4.16 8.98
N LEU A 133 -0.50 3.09 9.12
CA LEU A 133 0.79 3.12 9.79
C LEU A 133 1.78 4.08 9.09
N PHE A 134 1.70 4.19 7.77
CA PHE A 134 2.60 5.05 6.99
C PHE A 134 2.43 6.55 7.26
N VAL A 135 1.35 6.97 7.91
CA VAL A 135 1.19 8.33 8.44
C VAL A 135 2.33 8.70 9.39
N TRP A 136 2.92 7.70 10.06
CA TRP A 136 4.03 7.90 10.98
C TRP A 136 5.31 8.42 10.30
N PHE A 137 5.55 8.13 9.05
CA PHE A 137 6.69 8.67 8.31
C PHE A 137 6.60 10.19 8.12
N PHE A 138 5.38 10.73 8.04
CA PHE A 138 5.13 12.16 7.87
C PHE A 138 4.93 12.86 9.21
N PHE A 139 4.39 12.14 10.19
CA PHE A 139 4.06 12.64 11.52
C PHE A 139 4.54 11.61 12.56
N PRO A 140 5.80 11.68 13.00
CA PRO A 140 6.40 10.67 13.89
C PRO A 140 5.90 10.78 15.34
N TYR A 141 4.62 11.09 15.54
CA TYR A 141 4.00 11.16 16.85
C TYR A 141 3.30 9.84 17.18
N ARG A 142 3.69 9.22 18.28
CA ARG A 142 3.13 7.93 18.74
C ARG A 142 1.61 7.88 18.75
N HIS A 143 0.95 8.94 19.22
CA HIS A 143 -0.51 9.00 19.30
C HIS A 143 -1.19 9.06 17.92
N ALA A 144 -0.51 9.53 16.88
CA ALA A 144 -1.09 9.62 15.54
C ALA A 144 -1.34 8.26 14.89
N VAL A 145 -0.58 7.23 15.27
CA VAL A 145 -0.62 5.90 14.64
C VAL A 145 -1.00 4.78 15.59
N ARG A 146 -0.97 5.02 16.91
CA ARG A 146 -1.23 3.99 17.94
C ARG A 146 -2.51 3.20 17.70
N ASP A 147 -3.58 3.88 17.30
CA ASP A 147 -4.88 3.25 17.12
C ASP A 147 -4.92 2.42 15.82
N PHE A 148 -4.14 2.80 14.81
CA PHE A 148 -4.05 2.06 13.56
C PHE A 148 -3.15 0.81 13.65
N ILE A 149 -2.15 0.80 14.53
CA ILE A 149 -1.37 -0.41 14.85
C ILE A 149 -2.26 -1.46 15.53
N ARG A 150 -3.18 -1.03 16.38
CA ARG A 150 -4.16 -1.89 17.07
C ARG A 150 -5.57 -1.66 16.53
N TYR A 151 -5.70 -1.71 15.21
CA TYR A 151 -6.89 -1.32 14.46
C TYR A 151 -8.17 -2.00 14.97
N ASP A 152 -8.13 -3.31 15.08
CA ASP A 152 -9.31 -4.11 15.48
C ASP A 152 -9.79 -3.81 16.91
N GLU A 153 -8.90 -3.33 17.77
CA GLU A 153 -9.23 -3.02 19.17
C GLU A 153 -9.57 -1.55 19.39
N ARG A 154 -8.83 -0.63 18.74
CA ARG A 154 -8.82 0.79 19.10
C ARG A 154 -9.58 1.69 18.14
N VAL A 155 -9.69 1.33 16.86
CA VAL A 155 -10.43 2.16 15.91
C VAL A 155 -11.92 2.09 16.20
N THR A 156 -12.54 3.26 16.36
CA THR A 156 -13.97 3.35 16.67
C THR A 156 -14.83 2.68 15.62
N PRO A 157 -16.00 2.07 15.98
CA PRO A 157 -16.84 1.34 15.03
C PRO A 157 -17.27 2.16 13.81
N ARG A 158 -17.51 3.47 13.97
CA ARG A 158 -17.90 4.36 12.87
C ARG A 158 -16.77 4.57 11.88
N LEU A 159 -15.56 4.87 12.38
CA LEU A 159 -14.38 5.07 11.56
C LEU A 159 -13.97 3.75 10.89
N ARG A 160 -14.00 2.65 11.64
CA ARG A 160 -13.69 1.31 11.13
C ARG A 160 -14.57 0.96 9.94
N ARG A 161 -15.90 1.05 10.04
CA ARG A 161 -16.80 0.79 8.92
C ARG A 161 -16.51 1.63 7.67
N ARG A 162 -16.06 2.87 7.86
CA ARG A 162 -15.65 3.74 6.74
C ARG A 162 -14.37 3.28 6.08
N LEU A 163 -13.35 2.94 6.89
CA LEU A 163 -12.05 2.49 6.41
C LEU A 163 -12.13 1.09 5.79
N ASP A 164 -12.88 0.17 6.41
CA ASP A 164 -13.12 -1.17 5.89
C ASP A 164 -13.75 -1.10 4.49
N ARG A 165 -14.80 -0.30 4.30
CA ARG A 165 -15.43 -0.11 2.99
C ARG A 165 -14.49 0.53 1.96
N TYR A 166 -13.70 1.51 2.39
CA TYR A 166 -12.72 2.15 1.52
C TYR A 166 -11.67 1.15 1.05
N TYR A 167 -11.09 0.38 1.97
CA TYR A 167 -10.08 -0.62 1.67
C TYR A 167 -10.62 -1.71 0.74
N ALA A 168 -11.80 -2.26 1.04
CA ALA A 168 -12.45 -3.25 0.18
C ALA A 168 -12.68 -2.72 -1.24
N ALA A 169 -13.20 -1.50 -1.37
CA ALA A 169 -13.43 -0.89 -2.67
C ALA A 169 -12.13 -0.64 -3.47
N CYS A 170 -11.00 -0.36 -2.81
CA CYS A 170 -9.70 -0.28 -3.50
C CYS A 170 -9.28 -1.64 -4.07
N ILE A 171 -9.44 -2.71 -3.30
CA ILE A 171 -9.10 -4.08 -3.73
C ILE A 171 -10.00 -4.52 -4.89
N GLU A 172 -11.32 -4.29 -4.80
CA GLU A 172 -12.25 -4.61 -5.87
C GLU A 172 -11.87 -3.92 -7.19
N LYS A 173 -11.55 -2.63 -7.13
CA LYS A 173 -11.08 -1.87 -8.30
C LYS A 173 -9.76 -2.40 -8.86
N HIS A 174 -8.88 -2.89 -7.99
CA HIS A 174 -7.63 -3.51 -8.41
C HIS A 174 -7.90 -4.84 -9.13
N LEU A 175 -8.69 -5.71 -8.55
CA LEU A 175 -9.06 -7.00 -9.13
C LEU A 175 -9.83 -6.84 -10.46
N ALA A 176 -10.72 -5.88 -10.54
CA ALA A 176 -11.41 -5.55 -11.79
C ALA A 176 -10.46 -5.09 -12.92
N SER A 177 -9.24 -4.66 -12.58
CA SER A 177 -8.18 -4.30 -13.54
C SER A 177 -7.23 -5.45 -13.86
N HIS A 178 -7.39 -6.61 -13.20
CA HIS A 178 -6.57 -7.81 -13.34
C HIS A 178 -7.47 -9.06 -13.39
N PRO A 179 -8.34 -9.16 -14.41
CA PRO A 179 -9.33 -10.26 -14.51
C PRO A 179 -8.69 -11.63 -14.73
N GLU A 180 -7.43 -11.67 -15.13
CA GLU A 180 -6.64 -12.88 -15.35
C GLU A 180 -6.19 -13.54 -14.04
N SER A 181 -6.03 -12.76 -12.97
CA SER A 181 -5.49 -13.25 -11.71
C SER A 181 -6.57 -13.87 -10.83
N ARG A 182 -6.24 -15.02 -10.21
CA ARG A 182 -7.20 -15.80 -9.38
C ARG A 182 -7.34 -15.26 -7.96
N TYR A 183 -6.24 -14.70 -7.40
CA TYR A 183 -6.16 -14.32 -6.00
C TYR A 183 -5.59 -12.91 -5.86
N TYR A 184 -6.17 -12.12 -4.97
CA TYR A 184 -5.51 -10.93 -4.49
C TYR A 184 -4.38 -11.31 -3.55
N LEU A 185 -3.19 -10.73 -3.75
CA LEU A 185 -2.03 -10.93 -2.90
C LEU A 185 -1.64 -9.62 -2.24
N ALA A 186 -1.59 -9.61 -0.93
CA ALA A 186 -1.12 -8.46 -0.17
C ALA A 186 -0.21 -8.84 0.98
N LYS A 187 0.73 -7.95 1.28
CA LYS A 187 1.64 -8.06 2.41
C LYS A 187 1.69 -6.72 3.14
N ASN A 188 1.50 -6.75 4.44
CA ASN A 188 1.57 -5.55 5.23
C ASN A 188 1.87 -5.89 6.69
N PRO A 189 2.91 -5.32 7.30
CA PRO A 189 3.20 -5.53 8.71
C PRO A 189 2.06 -5.09 9.64
N SER A 190 1.29 -4.07 9.25
CA SER A 190 0.15 -3.59 10.02
C SER A 190 -1.05 -4.54 10.03
N PHE A 191 -1.05 -5.58 9.18
CA PHE A 191 -2.12 -6.60 9.16
C PHE A 191 -2.22 -7.39 10.45
N CYS A 192 -1.13 -7.49 11.23
CA CYS A 192 -1.17 -8.13 12.55
C CYS A 192 -2.21 -7.49 13.48
N GLY A 193 -2.46 -6.19 13.35
CA GLY A 193 -3.50 -5.47 14.11
C GLY A 193 -4.86 -5.38 13.41
N LYS A 194 -5.02 -5.97 12.21
CA LYS A 194 -6.20 -5.87 11.33
C LYS A 194 -6.78 -7.23 10.93
N VAL A 195 -6.36 -8.31 11.58
CA VAL A 195 -6.75 -9.68 11.20
C VAL A 195 -8.26 -9.87 11.24
N GLN A 196 -8.94 -9.34 12.25
CA GLN A 196 -10.41 -9.45 12.34
C GLN A 196 -11.11 -8.62 11.25
N MET A 197 -10.57 -7.44 10.90
CA MET A 197 -11.04 -6.66 9.77
C MET A 197 -10.95 -7.48 8.47
N LEU A 198 -9.79 -8.05 8.17
CA LEU A 198 -9.56 -8.84 6.96
C LEU A 198 -10.48 -10.06 6.89
N ARG A 199 -10.68 -10.76 8.01
CA ARG A 199 -11.60 -11.90 8.09
C ARG A 199 -13.08 -11.50 7.91
N ARG A 200 -13.47 -10.33 8.39
CA ARG A 200 -14.84 -9.82 8.16
C ARG A 200 -15.07 -9.47 6.70
N LEU A 201 -14.09 -8.83 6.04
CA LEU A 201 -14.20 -8.44 4.64
C LEU A 201 -14.10 -9.63 3.70
N TYR A 202 -13.20 -10.56 4.03
CA TYR A 202 -12.87 -11.71 3.18
C TYR A 202 -12.92 -13.01 4.00
N PRO A 203 -14.10 -13.60 4.20
CA PRO A 203 -14.24 -14.83 4.98
C PRO A 203 -13.43 -16.01 4.42
N ASN A 204 -13.21 -16.02 3.11
CA ASN A 204 -12.43 -17.04 2.40
C ASN A 204 -10.93 -16.71 2.26
N ALA A 205 -10.46 -15.66 2.93
CA ALA A 205 -9.05 -15.28 2.90
C ALA A 205 -8.14 -16.35 3.49
N ARG A 206 -6.96 -16.47 2.92
CA ARG A 206 -5.86 -17.27 3.48
C ARG A 206 -4.83 -16.34 4.09
N PHE A 207 -4.21 -16.81 5.16
CA PHE A 207 -3.21 -16.07 5.91
C PHE A 207 -1.93 -16.87 6.00
N VAL A 208 -0.81 -16.25 5.66
CA VAL A 208 0.53 -16.77 5.88
C VAL A 208 1.22 -15.87 6.89
N PHE A 209 1.62 -16.41 8.02
CA PHE A 209 2.34 -15.67 9.05
C PHE A 209 3.82 -16.07 9.05
N LEU A 210 4.69 -15.07 8.82
CA LEU A 210 6.13 -15.26 8.89
C LEU A 210 6.66 -14.79 10.24
N GLN A 211 7.36 -15.68 10.89
CA GLN A 211 8.08 -15.40 12.14
C GLN A 211 9.58 -15.55 11.92
N ARG A 212 10.34 -14.66 12.53
CA ARG A 212 11.79 -14.68 12.57
C ARG A 212 12.25 -14.66 14.03
N ASP A 213 13.49 -15.08 14.28
CA ASP A 213 14.11 -14.92 15.60
C ASP A 213 13.92 -13.48 16.12
N PRO A 214 13.34 -13.28 17.31
CA PRO A 214 12.97 -11.96 17.81
C PRO A 214 14.17 -11.01 17.95
N VAL A 215 15.33 -11.52 18.36
CA VAL A 215 16.54 -10.71 18.57
C VAL A 215 17.09 -10.23 17.24
N ALA A 216 17.21 -11.15 16.26
CA ALA A 216 17.66 -10.81 14.92
C ALA A 216 16.69 -9.85 14.21
N GLN A 217 15.39 -10.05 14.40
CA GLN A 217 14.35 -9.17 13.88
C GLN A 217 14.44 -7.77 14.47
N PHE A 218 14.53 -7.67 15.80
CA PHE A 218 14.62 -6.39 16.51
C PHE A 218 15.86 -5.59 16.09
N ARG A 219 17.05 -6.23 16.05
CA ARG A 219 18.27 -5.58 15.55
C ARG A 219 18.11 -5.02 14.14
N SER A 220 17.57 -5.81 13.23
CA SER A 220 17.31 -5.37 11.86
C SER A 220 16.28 -4.24 11.76
N GLN A 221 15.27 -4.25 12.66
CA GLN A 221 14.27 -3.20 12.75
C GLN A 221 14.86 -1.88 13.22
N MET A 222 15.72 -1.92 14.26
CA MET A 222 16.38 -0.72 14.78
C MET A 222 17.30 -0.09 13.75
N SER A 223 18.07 -0.89 13.00
CA SER A 223 18.92 -0.37 11.91
C SER A 223 18.08 0.31 10.81
N TRP A 224 16.92 -0.28 10.47
CA TRP A 224 16.03 0.31 9.48
C TRP A 224 15.37 1.61 9.98
N LEU A 225 14.96 1.66 11.23
CA LEU A 225 14.37 2.86 11.83
C LEU A 225 15.39 4.02 11.90
N ALA A 226 16.64 3.73 12.26
CA ALA A 226 17.69 4.73 12.24
C ALA A 226 17.86 5.34 10.85
N PHE A 227 17.97 4.48 9.82
CA PHE A 227 18.03 4.94 8.43
C PHE A 227 16.80 5.74 8.00
N ALA A 228 15.61 5.26 8.30
CA ALA A 228 14.36 5.93 7.91
C ALA A 228 14.25 7.33 8.56
N TRP A 229 14.72 7.49 9.79
CA TRP A 229 14.72 8.77 10.45
C TRP A 229 15.79 9.72 9.94
N ASP A 230 16.99 9.24 9.65
CA ASP A 230 18.01 10.04 8.99
C ASP A 230 17.55 10.56 7.62
N TYR A 231 16.68 9.79 6.93
CA TYR A 231 16.16 10.15 5.61
C TYR A 231 14.93 11.08 5.65
N PHE A 232 14.01 10.87 6.60
CA PHE A 232 12.72 11.57 6.66
C PHE A 232 12.63 12.65 7.74
N ALA A 233 13.50 12.61 8.76
CA ALA A 233 13.47 13.56 9.87
C ALA A 233 14.42 14.74 9.64
N ASP A 234 14.09 15.87 10.27
CA ASP A 234 14.99 17.00 10.38
C ASP A 234 16.27 16.54 11.12
N PRO A 235 17.48 16.75 10.55
CA PRO A 235 18.75 16.39 11.21
C PRO A 235 18.97 17.06 12.57
N MET A 236 18.19 18.07 12.93
CA MET A 236 18.19 18.71 14.25
C MET A 236 17.52 17.86 15.34
N GLU A 237 16.61 16.94 15.02
CA GLU A 237 15.99 16.00 15.94
C GLU A 237 16.58 14.59 15.81
N ARG A 238 17.88 14.46 16.00
CA ARG A 238 18.53 13.14 16.01
C ARG A 238 17.95 12.26 17.11
N TYR A 239 17.24 11.19 16.67
CA TYR A 239 16.74 10.09 17.52
C TYR A 239 15.66 10.45 18.55
N PRO A 240 14.40 10.60 18.11
CA PRO A 240 13.28 10.70 19.05
C PRO A 240 13.01 9.40 19.84
N PHE A 241 13.86 8.36 19.70
CA PHE A 241 13.77 7.11 20.47
C PHE A 241 13.75 7.33 21.98
N GLN A 242 14.48 8.31 22.48
CA GLN A 242 14.51 8.65 23.91
C GLN A 242 13.16 9.17 24.43
N ARG A 243 12.25 9.60 23.55
CA ARG A 243 10.88 10.01 23.91
C ARG A 243 9.89 8.84 23.89
N PHE A 244 10.32 7.65 23.49
CA PHE A 244 9.49 6.44 23.40
C PHE A 244 9.82 5.40 24.49
N ALA A 245 10.85 5.64 25.28
CA ALA A 245 11.13 4.90 26.52
C ALA A 245 10.36 5.54 27.67
#